data_37124a7cf552538f6e26211fe7dadc8a
#
_entry.id   37124a7cf552538f6e26211fe7dadc8a
#
_cell.length_a   1.000
_cell.length_b   1.000
_cell.length_c   1.000
_cell.angle_alpha   90.00
_cell.angle_beta   90.00
_cell.angle_gamma   90.00
#
_symmetry.space_group_name_H-M   'P 1'
#
loop_
_entity.id
_entity.type
_entity.pdbx_description
1 polymer ?
#
loop_
_entity_poly.entity_id
_entity_poly.type
_entity_poly.pdbx_seq_one_letter_code
_entity_poly.pdbx_strand_id
1 'polypeptide(L)'
;LAAELAPLPDGSSVKATTPHVTPWRTVQFGDTPGALVESQLIPLLADPLDESAFPGGDSVDTSWLESGRKYIGIWWTMIAGSANWEYQPDSELSNPAEYIHGARTERMKRYMAFASEHGFDSVLAEGWNQGWSDYGANADGTALEMGVDDSYPDFDVNAVTEFGANRSNPVEMTMHNETSGNLGNYEDEINNRDLFAEYRNAGIRSIKNGYVNDPGLYGNADDLDELTHTHHSQRAVNHHREVMQAAAANKQMLEIHEGIRPTGEIRTYPNVAAREVVKAQEYDGFNELGA
;
A
#
# COMPACT_ATOMS: atom_id res chain seq x y z
N LEU A 1 17.23 4.99 24.72
CA LEU A 1 17.31 4.64 23.30
C LEU A 1 17.88 3.23 23.16
N ALA A 2 17.09 2.29 22.74
CA ALA A 2 17.53 0.95 22.37
C ALA A 2 17.30 0.76 20.86
N ALA A 3 18.32 0.27 20.18
CA ALA A 3 18.17 -0.25 18.84
C ALA A 3 18.28 -1.78 18.94
N GLU A 4 17.23 -2.47 18.61
CA GLU A 4 17.17 -3.91 18.61
C GLU A 4 16.99 -4.39 17.17
N LEU A 5 17.73 -5.42 16.77
CA LEU A 5 17.55 -6.04 15.46
C LEU A 5 16.45 -7.09 15.57
N ALA A 6 15.60 -7.17 14.57
CA ALA A 6 14.63 -8.25 14.46
C ALA A 6 15.37 -9.60 14.48
N PRO A 7 15.00 -10.54 15.35
CA PRO A 7 15.66 -11.83 15.40
C PRO A 7 15.30 -12.66 14.17
N LEU A 8 16.25 -13.50 13.74
CA LEU A 8 15.98 -14.58 12.79
C LEU A 8 15.36 -15.77 13.53
N PRO A 9 14.75 -16.75 12.82
CA PRO A 9 14.08 -17.90 13.44
C PRO A 9 14.92 -18.69 14.44
N ASP A 10 16.24 -18.75 14.23
CA ASP A 10 17.17 -19.41 15.13
C ASP A 10 17.63 -18.53 16.32
N GLY A 11 17.04 -17.35 16.47
CA GLY A 11 17.35 -16.40 17.52
C GLY A 11 18.62 -15.56 17.26
N SER A 12 19.32 -15.78 16.15
CA SER A 12 20.42 -14.90 15.75
C SER A 12 19.86 -13.57 15.20
N SER A 13 20.63 -12.48 15.30
CA SER A 13 20.21 -11.18 14.77
C SER A 13 20.85 -10.83 13.43
N VAL A 14 21.88 -11.56 13.03
CA VAL A 14 22.60 -11.35 11.77
C VAL A 14 23.17 -12.68 11.28
N LYS A 15 22.95 -13.00 10.02
CA LYS A 15 23.67 -14.01 9.25
C LYS A 15 24.33 -13.33 8.06
N ALA A 16 25.63 -13.39 7.97
CA ALA A 16 26.39 -12.74 6.92
C ALA A 16 27.56 -13.61 6.45
N THR A 17 27.87 -13.51 5.16
CA THR A 17 29.06 -14.09 4.57
C THR A 17 30.14 -13.01 4.44
N THR A 18 31.37 -13.34 4.76
CA THR A 18 32.49 -12.40 4.62
C THR A 18 33.05 -12.38 3.20
N PRO A 19 33.50 -11.21 2.68
CA PRO A 19 33.46 -9.89 3.33
C PRO A 19 32.04 -9.32 3.41
N HIS A 20 31.72 -8.62 4.50
CA HIS A 20 30.40 -8.03 4.75
C HIS A 20 30.54 -6.57 5.16
N VAL A 21 29.68 -5.71 4.62
CA VAL A 21 29.56 -4.30 4.94
C VAL A 21 28.26 -4.07 5.72
N THR A 22 28.37 -3.49 6.91
CA THR A 22 27.19 -3.14 7.70
C THR A 22 26.61 -1.81 7.22
N PRO A 23 25.29 -1.62 7.34
CA PRO A 23 24.69 -0.32 7.06
C PRO A 23 25.15 0.73 8.06
N TRP A 24 25.00 2.00 7.68
CA TRP A 24 25.27 3.14 8.57
C TRP A 24 24.43 3.06 9.85
N ARG A 25 25.03 3.57 10.93
CA ARG A 25 24.33 3.82 12.20
C ARG A 25 24.46 5.30 12.50
N THR A 26 23.34 5.96 12.77
CA THR A 26 23.30 7.39 13.05
C THR A 26 22.67 7.68 14.40
N VAL A 27 23.16 8.73 15.04
CA VAL A 27 22.51 9.34 16.20
C VAL A 27 22.29 10.81 15.86
N GLN A 28 21.06 11.26 15.89
CA GLN A 28 20.71 12.63 15.56
C GLN A 28 20.40 13.41 16.83
N PHE A 29 20.92 14.61 16.89
CA PHE A 29 20.70 15.58 17.99
C PHE A 29 20.12 16.86 17.40
N GLY A 30 19.20 17.48 18.13
CA GLY A 30 18.65 18.76 17.76
C GLY A 30 18.23 19.55 19.01
N ASP A 31 18.36 20.85 18.96
CA ASP A 31 17.96 21.75 20.06
C ASP A 31 16.43 21.84 20.16
N THR A 32 15.71 21.45 19.11
CA THR A 32 14.24 21.41 19.04
C THR A 32 13.77 20.14 18.34
N PRO A 33 12.55 19.65 18.62
CA PRO A 33 11.97 18.56 17.87
C PRO A 33 11.92 18.81 16.35
N GLY A 34 11.65 20.07 15.93
CA GLY A 34 11.63 20.46 14.52
C GLY A 34 12.96 20.21 13.81
N ALA A 35 14.08 20.46 14.47
CA ALA A 35 15.41 20.20 13.89
C ALA A 35 15.64 18.71 13.55
N LEU A 36 15.01 17.80 14.29
CA LEU A 36 15.06 16.36 13.98
C LEU A 36 14.17 16.00 12.80
N VAL A 37 12.98 16.59 12.71
CA VAL A 37 12.04 16.37 11.60
C VAL A 37 12.61 16.91 10.28
N GLU A 38 13.28 18.06 10.31
CA GLU A 38 13.88 18.70 9.13
C GLU A 38 15.19 18.04 8.69
N SER A 39 15.73 17.10 9.47
CA SER A 39 17.01 16.47 9.19
C SER A 39 16.98 15.67 7.89
N GLN A 40 17.92 15.96 7.00
CA GLN A 40 18.13 15.22 5.75
C GLN A 40 19.20 14.13 5.86
N LEU A 41 19.71 13.87 7.07
CA LEU A 41 20.85 12.96 7.26
C LEU A 41 20.56 11.55 6.73
N ILE A 42 19.39 10.99 7.05
CA ILE A 42 19.05 9.63 6.65
C ILE A 42 18.92 9.51 5.11
N PRO A 43 18.14 10.36 4.41
CA PRO A 43 18.12 10.33 2.95
C PRO A 43 19.49 10.54 2.31
N LEU A 44 20.36 11.38 2.88
CA LEU A 44 21.69 11.63 2.33
C LEU A 44 22.65 10.44 2.46
N LEU A 45 22.42 9.56 3.42
CA LEU A 45 23.19 8.33 3.62
C LEU A 45 22.63 7.12 2.86
N ALA A 46 21.40 7.22 2.34
CA ALA A 46 20.81 6.18 1.52
C ALA A 46 21.47 6.09 0.15
N ASP A 47 21.29 4.96 -0.51
CA ASP A 47 21.76 4.75 -1.86
C ASP A 47 21.15 5.79 -2.84
N PRO A 48 21.86 6.15 -3.92
CA PRO A 48 21.31 6.99 -4.97
C PRO A 48 20.14 6.28 -5.67
N LEU A 49 19.50 7.00 -6.60
CA LEU A 49 18.44 6.44 -7.46
C LEU A 49 18.88 5.10 -8.05
N ASP A 50 18.06 4.09 -7.87
CA ASP A 50 18.22 2.80 -8.55
C ASP A 50 17.71 2.90 -9.98
N GLU A 51 18.57 3.36 -10.87
CA GLU A 51 18.23 3.57 -12.29
C GLU A 51 17.70 2.30 -12.97
N SER A 52 18.09 1.12 -12.49
CA SER A 52 17.65 -0.15 -13.07
C SER A 52 16.18 -0.48 -12.82
N ALA A 53 15.60 0.10 -11.77
CA ALA A 53 14.18 -0.08 -11.42
C ALA A 53 13.25 0.82 -12.24
N PHE A 54 13.78 1.84 -12.92
CA PHE A 54 12.98 2.81 -13.66
C PHE A 54 13.00 2.55 -15.16
N PRO A 55 11.91 2.80 -15.89
CA PRO A 55 11.90 2.65 -17.34
C PRO A 55 12.77 3.70 -18.04
N GLY A 56 13.20 3.41 -19.27
CA GLY A 56 13.92 4.37 -20.11
C GLY A 56 15.27 3.88 -20.67
N GLY A 57 15.76 2.71 -20.25
CA GLY A 57 17.03 2.15 -20.76
C GLY A 57 18.21 3.08 -20.48
N ASP A 58 18.88 3.56 -21.52
CA ASP A 58 20.06 4.44 -21.43
C ASP A 58 19.75 5.86 -20.88
N SER A 59 18.47 6.22 -20.73
CA SER A 59 18.02 7.50 -20.17
C SER A 59 16.81 7.26 -19.29
N VAL A 60 17.04 7.19 -17.98
CA VAL A 60 16.01 6.92 -16.97
C VAL A 60 14.87 7.92 -17.07
N ASP A 61 13.64 7.42 -17.24
CA ASP A 61 12.43 8.24 -17.28
C ASP A 61 11.85 8.39 -15.88
N THR A 62 12.07 9.56 -15.28
CA THR A 62 11.46 9.98 -14.00
C THR A 62 10.42 11.09 -14.18
N SER A 63 10.05 11.42 -15.41
CA SER A 63 9.13 12.53 -15.71
C SER A 63 7.70 12.33 -15.19
N TRP A 64 7.36 11.08 -14.89
CA TRP A 64 6.06 10.68 -14.37
C TRP A 64 5.97 10.75 -12.83
N LEU A 65 7.09 10.96 -12.14
CA LEU A 65 7.11 11.11 -10.69
C LEU A 65 6.42 12.41 -10.29
N GLU A 66 5.56 12.32 -9.32
CA GLU A 66 4.80 13.44 -8.81
C GLU A 66 5.19 13.77 -7.37
N SER A 67 5.34 15.06 -7.08
CA SER A 67 5.62 15.54 -5.73
C SER A 67 4.32 15.97 -5.06
N GLY A 68 3.79 15.10 -4.22
CA GLY A 68 2.61 15.39 -3.40
C GLY A 68 1.30 15.36 -4.19
N ARG A 69 0.50 14.36 -3.94
CA ARG A 69 -0.85 14.22 -4.49
C ARG A 69 -1.89 14.47 -3.40
N LYS A 70 -3.03 15.00 -3.80
CA LYS A 70 -4.20 15.13 -2.92
C LYS A 70 -5.25 14.14 -3.38
N TYR A 71 -5.67 13.26 -2.50
CA TYR A 71 -6.81 12.39 -2.79
C TYR A 71 -7.88 12.46 -1.70
N ILE A 72 -9.06 12.01 -2.05
CA ILE A 72 -10.12 11.66 -1.12
C ILE A 72 -10.37 10.17 -1.20
N GLY A 73 -10.79 9.57 -0.10
CA GLY A 73 -11.08 8.13 -0.03
C GLY A 73 -12.49 7.85 0.48
N ILE A 74 -12.94 6.63 0.25
CA ILE A 74 -14.25 6.17 0.71
C ILE A 74 -14.23 5.58 2.13
N TRP A 75 -13.03 5.41 2.72
CA TRP A 75 -12.80 4.80 4.04
C TRP A 75 -13.77 5.29 5.13
N TRP A 76 -13.89 6.61 5.27
CA TRP A 76 -14.73 7.18 6.32
C TRP A 76 -16.21 6.86 6.18
N THR A 77 -16.71 6.54 4.99
CA THR A 77 -18.11 6.13 4.84
C THR A 77 -18.37 4.76 5.47
N MET A 78 -17.39 3.87 5.47
CA MET A 78 -17.47 2.58 6.12
C MET A 78 -17.23 2.68 7.63
N ILE A 79 -16.19 3.40 8.04
CA ILE A 79 -15.91 3.64 9.47
C ILE A 79 -17.08 4.33 10.18
N ALA A 80 -17.73 5.30 9.52
CA ALA A 80 -18.89 5.99 10.06
C ALA A 80 -20.20 5.17 9.96
N GLY A 81 -20.14 3.94 9.45
CA GLY A 81 -21.31 3.06 9.33
C GLY A 81 -22.35 3.51 8.29
N SER A 82 -21.98 4.39 7.36
CA SER A 82 -22.87 4.85 6.28
C SER A 82 -22.72 4.02 5.00
N ALA A 83 -21.78 3.08 4.96
CA ALA A 83 -21.60 2.09 3.91
C ALA A 83 -20.92 0.85 4.49
N ASN A 84 -20.98 -0.25 3.74
CA ASN A 84 -20.41 -1.55 4.13
C ASN A 84 -19.15 -1.84 3.33
N TRP A 85 -18.29 -2.66 3.91
CA TRP A 85 -16.97 -3.01 3.37
C TRP A 85 -17.03 -3.99 2.21
N GLU A 86 -18.06 -4.82 2.15
CA GLU A 86 -18.19 -5.91 1.20
C GLU A 86 -19.47 -5.78 0.39
N TYR A 87 -19.50 -6.45 -0.75
CA TYR A 87 -20.71 -6.63 -1.55
C TYR A 87 -21.53 -7.82 -1.02
N GLN A 88 -22.83 -7.62 -0.93
CA GLN A 88 -23.78 -8.71 -0.76
C GLN A 88 -24.88 -8.59 -1.84
N PRO A 89 -25.23 -9.70 -2.49
CA PRO A 89 -26.28 -9.68 -3.50
C PRO A 89 -27.64 -9.39 -2.86
N ASP A 90 -28.50 -8.64 -3.56
CA ASP A 90 -29.85 -8.26 -3.08
C ASP A 90 -30.69 -9.45 -2.62
N SER A 91 -30.47 -10.64 -3.23
CA SER A 91 -31.16 -11.87 -2.86
C SER A 91 -30.84 -12.39 -1.45
N GLU A 92 -29.76 -11.94 -0.87
CA GLU A 92 -29.30 -12.35 0.48
C GLU A 92 -29.62 -11.31 1.55
N LEU A 93 -30.11 -10.14 1.13
CA LEU A 93 -30.40 -9.04 2.04
C LEU A 93 -31.84 -9.06 2.52
N SER A 94 -32.02 -8.88 3.84
CA SER A 94 -33.36 -8.70 4.44
C SER A 94 -34.01 -7.39 4.01
N ASN A 95 -33.19 -6.36 3.79
CA ASN A 95 -33.61 -5.06 3.29
C ASN A 95 -32.53 -4.45 2.39
N PRO A 96 -32.55 -4.71 1.06
CA PRO A 96 -31.56 -4.19 0.13
C PRO A 96 -31.39 -2.66 0.14
N ALA A 97 -32.44 -1.93 0.54
CA ALA A 97 -32.39 -0.47 0.58
C ALA A 97 -31.51 0.09 1.70
N GLU A 98 -31.28 -0.71 2.74
CA GLU A 98 -30.45 -0.32 3.90
C GLU A 98 -28.99 -0.76 3.75
N TYR A 99 -28.71 -1.67 2.81
CA TYR A 99 -27.37 -2.15 2.57
C TYR A 99 -26.72 -1.38 1.41
N ILE A 100 -25.57 -0.79 1.68
CA ILE A 100 -24.84 0.00 0.68
C ILE A 100 -23.38 -0.41 0.70
N HIS A 101 -22.93 -1.14 -0.31
CA HIS A 101 -21.50 -1.39 -0.52
C HIS A 101 -20.76 -0.07 -0.80
N GLY A 102 -19.64 0.15 -0.11
CA GLY A 102 -18.87 1.39 -0.16
C GLY A 102 -18.21 1.60 -1.52
N ALA A 103 -17.52 0.59 -2.02
CA ALA A 103 -16.73 0.64 -3.25
C ALA A 103 -17.52 0.33 -4.52
N ARG A 104 -18.81 0.65 -4.58
CA ARG A 104 -19.55 0.43 -5.83
C ARG A 104 -19.26 1.51 -6.87
N THR A 105 -19.30 1.14 -8.14
CA THR A 105 -19.01 1.98 -9.31
C THR A 105 -19.69 3.36 -9.25
N GLU A 106 -20.98 3.41 -8.95
CA GLU A 106 -21.74 4.67 -8.95
C GLU A 106 -21.37 5.59 -7.78
N ARG A 107 -20.91 5.04 -6.65
CA ARG A 107 -20.37 5.84 -5.57
C ARG A 107 -19.02 6.41 -5.94
N MET A 108 -18.14 5.60 -6.48
CA MET A 108 -16.81 6.03 -6.93
C MET A 108 -16.91 7.15 -7.97
N LYS A 109 -17.79 7.02 -8.96
CA LYS A 109 -18.04 8.09 -9.94
C LYS A 109 -18.49 9.41 -9.29
N ARG A 110 -19.28 9.38 -8.22
CA ARG A 110 -19.65 10.59 -7.47
C ARG A 110 -18.46 11.21 -6.77
N TYR A 111 -17.59 10.39 -6.17
CA TYR A 111 -16.33 10.87 -5.56
C TYR A 111 -15.39 11.44 -6.63
N MET A 112 -15.28 10.80 -7.80
CA MET A 112 -14.51 11.33 -8.94
C MET A 112 -15.04 12.68 -9.42
N ALA A 113 -16.36 12.86 -9.51
CA ALA A 113 -16.97 14.13 -9.87
C ALA A 113 -16.63 15.22 -8.84
N PHE A 114 -16.77 14.94 -7.56
CA PHE A 114 -16.40 15.86 -6.48
C PHE A 114 -14.90 16.19 -6.51
N ALA A 115 -14.05 15.19 -6.67
CA ALA A 115 -12.60 15.35 -6.75
C ALA A 115 -12.21 16.29 -7.91
N SER A 116 -12.79 16.09 -9.09
CA SER A 116 -12.60 16.94 -10.26
C SER A 116 -13.01 18.41 -10.01
N GLU A 117 -14.11 18.62 -9.30
CA GLU A 117 -14.66 19.94 -9.01
C GLU A 117 -13.81 20.70 -7.99
N HIS A 118 -13.19 19.99 -7.07
CA HIS A 118 -12.45 20.56 -5.93
C HIS A 118 -10.94 20.44 -6.03
N GLY A 119 -10.40 19.99 -7.16
CA GLY A 119 -8.97 19.96 -7.43
C GLY A 119 -8.21 18.91 -6.61
N PHE A 120 -8.82 17.74 -6.44
CA PHE A 120 -8.14 16.54 -5.98
C PHE A 120 -7.60 15.76 -7.19
N ASP A 121 -6.46 15.12 -7.01
CA ASP A 121 -5.76 14.41 -8.08
C ASP A 121 -6.30 12.99 -8.26
N SER A 122 -6.77 12.37 -7.17
CA SER A 122 -7.29 10.99 -7.23
C SER A 122 -8.37 10.69 -6.19
N VAL A 123 -9.01 9.54 -6.36
CA VAL A 123 -9.93 8.93 -5.40
C VAL A 123 -9.41 7.56 -5.01
N LEU A 124 -9.25 7.32 -3.71
CA LEU A 124 -8.82 6.04 -3.15
C LEU A 124 -10.01 5.07 -3.08
N ALA A 125 -9.86 3.92 -3.72
CA ALA A 125 -10.80 2.81 -3.66
C ALA A 125 -10.34 1.77 -2.63
N GLU A 126 -11.18 1.51 -1.64
CA GLU A 126 -10.99 0.53 -0.58
C GLU A 126 -12.22 -0.36 -0.48
N GLY A 127 -12.06 -1.64 -0.14
CA GLY A 127 -13.17 -2.59 -0.11
C GLY A 127 -13.69 -2.93 -1.51
N TRP A 128 -12.84 -2.88 -2.51
CA TRP A 128 -13.24 -3.01 -3.92
C TRP A 128 -13.20 -4.45 -4.45
N ASN A 129 -12.31 -5.29 -3.90
CA ASN A 129 -12.10 -6.66 -4.37
C ASN A 129 -12.74 -7.71 -3.45
N GLN A 130 -13.03 -8.86 -4.01
CA GLN A 130 -13.63 -9.98 -3.29
C GLN A 130 -12.71 -10.44 -2.16
N GLY A 131 -13.30 -10.75 -1.01
CA GLY A 131 -12.57 -11.15 0.20
C GLY A 131 -12.01 -9.99 1.03
N TRP A 132 -12.28 -8.75 0.68
CA TRP A 132 -11.79 -7.59 1.42
C TRP A 132 -12.12 -7.62 2.91
N SER A 133 -13.35 -8.00 3.29
CA SER A 133 -13.81 -8.03 4.68
C SER A 133 -13.06 -9.01 5.57
N ASP A 134 -12.42 -10.00 4.98
CA ASP A 134 -11.61 -10.99 5.69
C ASP A 134 -10.16 -10.52 5.90
N TYR A 135 -9.87 -9.28 5.55
CA TYR A 135 -8.54 -8.66 5.67
C TYR A 135 -7.42 -9.50 5.08
N GLY A 136 -7.64 -10.04 3.88
CA GLY A 136 -6.64 -10.82 3.15
C GLY A 136 -6.34 -12.21 3.70
N ALA A 137 -7.08 -12.62 4.72
CA ALA A 137 -7.02 -13.98 5.23
C ALA A 137 -8.39 -14.60 5.11
N ASN A 138 -8.65 -15.26 4.03
CA ASN A 138 -9.75 -16.21 4.01
C ASN A 138 -9.51 -17.24 5.12
N ALA A 139 -10.56 -17.58 5.87
CA ALA A 139 -10.49 -18.55 6.95
C ALA A 139 -9.99 -19.94 6.52
N ASP A 140 -10.00 -20.21 5.22
CA ASP A 140 -9.50 -21.42 4.59
C ASP A 140 -8.04 -21.30 4.08
N GLY A 141 -7.39 -20.17 4.31
CA GLY A 141 -6.01 -19.91 3.88
C GLY A 141 -5.86 -19.60 2.39
N THR A 142 -6.96 -19.39 1.65
CA THR A 142 -6.87 -18.89 0.28
C THR A 142 -6.43 -17.43 0.30
N ALA A 143 -5.52 -17.11 -0.61
CA ALA A 143 -4.96 -15.79 -0.73
C ALA A 143 -5.97 -14.82 -1.37
N LEU A 144 -5.88 -13.54 -1.02
CA LEU A 144 -6.67 -12.50 -1.61
C LEU A 144 -6.17 -12.23 -3.04
N GLU A 145 -7.05 -12.29 -4.01
CA GLU A 145 -6.73 -11.89 -5.38
C GLU A 145 -6.97 -10.39 -5.57
N MET A 146 -6.06 -9.72 -6.30
CA MET A 146 -6.02 -8.26 -6.41
C MET A 146 -6.10 -7.77 -7.86
N GLY A 147 -6.35 -8.64 -8.82
CA GLY A 147 -6.51 -8.23 -10.22
C GLY A 147 -7.78 -7.40 -10.45
N VAL A 148 -7.81 -6.69 -11.55
CA VAL A 148 -8.95 -5.85 -11.94
C VAL A 148 -10.25 -6.68 -12.05
N ASP A 149 -10.14 -7.93 -12.49
CA ASP A 149 -11.28 -8.85 -12.66
C ASP A 149 -11.74 -9.49 -11.33
N ASP A 150 -10.97 -9.30 -10.22
CA ASP A 150 -11.33 -9.81 -8.90
C ASP A 150 -12.16 -8.81 -8.08
N SER A 151 -12.57 -7.73 -8.70
CA SER A 151 -13.48 -6.76 -8.09
C SER A 151 -14.84 -7.38 -7.75
N TYR A 152 -15.51 -6.80 -6.75
CA TYR A 152 -16.90 -7.17 -6.48
C TYR A 152 -17.81 -6.89 -7.71
N PRO A 153 -18.92 -7.64 -7.89
CA PRO A 153 -19.76 -7.52 -9.07
C PRO A 153 -20.36 -6.13 -9.33
N ASP A 154 -20.43 -5.27 -8.32
CA ASP A 154 -20.94 -3.90 -8.41
C ASP A 154 -19.82 -2.85 -8.57
N PHE A 155 -18.55 -3.28 -8.68
CA PHE A 155 -17.40 -2.42 -8.88
C PHE A 155 -16.70 -2.70 -10.22
N ASP A 156 -16.84 -1.76 -11.14
CA ASP A 156 -16.18 -1.80 -12.46
C ASP A 156 -15.02 -0.82 -12.50
N VAL A 157 -13.82 -1.35 -12.36
CA VAL A 157 -12.56 -0.59 -12.35
C VAL A 157 -12.43 0.27 -13.61
N ASN A 158 -12.66 -0.31 -14.78
CA ASN A 158 -12.51 0.39 -16.05
C ASN A 158 -13.54 1.52 -16.21
N ALA A 159 -14.78 1.28 -15.82
CA ALA A 159 -15.81 2.32 -15.85
C ALA A 159 -15.53 3.48 -14.90
N VAL A 160 -14.85 3.25 -13.76
CA VAL A 160 -14.45 4.29 -12.81
C VAL A 160 -13.27 5.08 -13.34
N THR A 161 -12.21 4.42 -13.80
CA THR A 161 -11.01 5.07 -14.33
C THR A 161 -11.30 5.88 -15.58
N GLU A 162 -12.10 5.35 -16.51
CA GLU A 162 -12.55 6.07 -17.69
C GLU A 162 -13.41 7.30 -17.33
N PHE A 163 -14.30 7.17 -16.37
CA PHE A 163 -15.11 8.29 -15.90
C PHE A 163 -14.26 9.42 -15.33
N GLY A 164 -13.26 9.09 -14.49
CA GLY A 164 -12.34 10.05 -13.92
C GLY A 164 -11.48 10.75 -14.97
N ALA A 165 -10.92 9.98 -15.92
CA ALA A 165 -10.09 10.49 -17.01
C ALA A 165 -10.84 11.47 -17.93
N ASN A 166 -12.14 11.30 -18.11
CA ASN A 166 -12.99 12.15 -18.94
C ASN A 166 -13.58 13.37 -18.23
N ARG A 167 -13.17 13.66 -16.98
CA ARG A 167 -13.60 14.89 -16.27
C ARG A 167 -12.88 16.12 -16.81
N SER A 168 -13.48 17.29 -16.59
CA SER A 168 -12.87 18.59 -16.97
C SER A 168 -11.51 18.81 -16.32
N ASN A 169 -11.36 18.40 -15.07
CA ASN A 169 -10.08 18.20 -14.40
C ASN A 169 -9.97 16.69 -14.21
N PRO A 170 -9.12 16.00 -14.97
CA PRO A 170 -8.98 14.56 -14.87
C PRO A 170 -8.63 14.12 -13.46
N VAL A 171 -9.26 13.04 -13.02
CA VAL A 171 -9.05 12.44 -11.69
C VAL A 171 -8.69 10.98 -11.86
N GLU A 172 -7.62 10.56 -11.25
CA GLU A 172 -7.17 9.18 -11.27
C GLU A 172 -7.82 8.35 -10.14
N MET A 173 -7.72 7.04 -10.23
CA MET A 173 -8.04 6.14 -9.13
C MET A 173 -6.74 5.72 -8.43
N THR A 174 -6.70 5.80 -7.11
CA THR A 174 -5.71 5.15 -6.28
C THR A 174 -6.29 3.82 -5.81
N MET A 175 -5.62 2.73 -6.12
CA MET A 175 -6.07 1.39 -5.73
C MET A 175 -5.49 1.02 -4.37
N HIS A 176 -6.31 0.52 -3.46
CA HIS A 176 -5.82 -0.05 -2.20
C HIS A 176 -5.66 -1.56 -2.34
N ASN A 177 -4.45 -2.02 -2.08
CA ASN A 177 -4.13 -3.43 -1.93
C ASN A 177 -3.89 -3.71 -0.45
N GLU A 178 -4.88 -4.26 0.24
CA GLU A 178 -4.71 -4.73 1.61
C GLU A 178 -4.15 -6.15 1.59
N THR A 179 -2.90 -6.28 1.99
CA THR A 179 -2.18 -7.56 1.94
C THR A 179 -2.37 -8.39 3.20
N SER A 180 -2.87 -7.76 4.27
CA SER A 180 -2.97 -8.37 5.60
C SER A 180 -1.64 -8.94 6.13
N GLY A 181 -0.51 -8.50 5.57
CA GLY A 181 0.81 -9.05 5.90
C GLY A 181 1.17 -10.35 5.18
N ASN A 182 0.36 -10.82 4.25
CA ASN A 182 0.70 -11.98 3.42
C ASN A 182 1.66 -11.57 2.29
N LEU A 183 2.93 -11.49 2.61
CA LEU A 183 3.97 -11.02 1.68
C LEU A 183 4.10 -11.93 0.45
N GLY A 184 4.08 -13.25 0.66
CA GLY A 184 4.23 -14.23 -0.41
C GLY A 184 3.11 -14.14 -1.43
N ASN A 185 1.87 -14.00 -0.99
CA ASN A 185 0.75 -13.82 -1.90
C ASN A 185 0.87 -12.55 -2.74
N TYR A 186 1.23 -11.44 -2.09
CA TYR A 186 1.36 -10.17 -2.83
C TYR A 186 2.50 -10.21 -3.85
N GLU A 187 3.60 -10.89 -3.53
CA GLU A 187 4.68 -11.16 -4.47
C GLU A 187 4.24 -12.02 -5.65
N ASP A 188 3.41 -13.03 -5.40
CA ASP A 188 2.84 -13.87 -6.46
C ASP A 188 1.91 -13.07 -7.38
N GLU A 189 1.05 -12.21 -6.84
CA GLU A 189 0.21 -11.30 -7.63
C GLU A 189 1.07 -10.36 -8.50
N ILE A 190 2.14 -9.79 -7.94
CA ILE A 190 3.02 -8.88 -8.65
C ILE A 190 3.83 -9.60 -9.74
N ASN A 191 4.44 -10.75 -9.41
CA ASN A 191 5.43 -11.39 -10.26
C ASN A 191 4.85 -12.41 -11.23
N ASN A 192 3.83 -13.18 -10.82
CA ASN A 192 3.27 -14.25 -11.62
C ASN A 192 2.03 -13.81 -12.40
N ARG A 193 1.28 -12.84 -11.87
CA ARG A 193 0.10 -12.27 -12.51
C ARG A 193 0.36 -10.97 -13.27
N ASP A 194 1.52 -10.32 -13.08
CA ASP A 194 1.81 -8.99 -13.61
C ASP A 194 0.83 -7.90 -13.11
N LEU A 195 0.42 -7.97 -11.85
CA LEU A 195 -0.61 -7.11 -11.24
C LEU A 195 -0.41 -5.61 -11.55
N PHE A 196 0.81 -5.11 -11.42
CA PHE A 196 1.09 -3.69 -11.63
C PHE A 196 1.01 -3.29 -13.11
N ALA A 197 1.33 -4.20 -14.03
CA ALA A 197 1.11 -3.97 -15.45
C ALA A 197 -0.40 -3.98 -15.78
N GLU A 198 -1.17 -4.86 -15.18
CA GLU A 198 -2.64 -4.88 -15.29
C GLU A 198 -3.24 -3.55 -14.81
N TYR A 199 -2.86 -3.09 -13.62
CA TYR A 199 -3.28 -1.79 -13.09
C TYR A 199 -2.89 -0.62 -14.00
N ARG A 200 -1.67 -0.63 -14.50
CA ARG A 200 -1.21 0.39 -15.43
C ARG A 200 -2.08 0.45 -16.69
N ASN A 201 -2.43 -0.70 -17.24
CA ASN A 201 -3.29 -0.82 -18.43
C ASN A 201 -4.71 -0.33 -18.14
N ALA A 202 -5.21 -0.52 -16.92
CA ALA A 202 -6.49 0.01 -16.45
C ALA A 202 -6.45 1.51 -16.09
N GLY A 203 -5.29 2.18 -16.26
CA GLY A 203 -5.14 3.60 -15.97
C GLY A 203 -4.83 3.95 -14.52
N ILE A 204 -4.53 2.96 -13.68
CA ILE A 204 -4.19 3.14 -12.26
C ILE A 204 -2.71 3.47 -12.14
N ARG A 205 -2.39 4.65 -11.57
CA ARG A 205 -1.02 5.15 -11.44
C ARG A 205 -0.56 5.31 -10.00
N SER A 206 -1.42 5.12 -9.04
CA SER A 206 -1.05 5.12 -7.63
C SER A 206 -1.73 3.99 -6.87
N ILE A 207 -0.99 3.42 -5.94
CA ILE A 207 -1.37 2.25 -5.17
C ILE A 207 -1.10 2.53 -3.71
N LYS A 208 -2.10 2.31 -2.87
CA LYS A 208 -1.96 2.23 -1.42
C LYS A 208 -1.76 0.76 -1.06
N ASN A 209 -0.67 0.44 -0.39
CA ASN A 209 -0.39 -0.91 0.12
C ASN A 209 -0.63 -0.95 1.62
N GLY A 210 -1.54 -1.81 2.08
CA GLY A 210 -1.81 -2.07 3.49
C GLY A 210 -1.17 -3.36 3.98
N TYR A 211 -0.68 -3.35 5.21
CA TYR A 211 -0.05 -4.50 5.89
C TYR A 211 -0.56 -4.55 7.34
N VAL A 212 -1.88 -4.60 7.50
CA VAL A 212 -2.53 -4.43 8.82
C VAL A 212 -2.15 -5.49 9.85
N ASN A 213 -1.76 -6.69 9.42
CA ASN A 213 -1.30 -7.77 10.27
C ASN A 213 0.22 -7.98 10.15
N ASP A 214 0.81 -8.60 11.17
CA ASP A 214 2.22 -9.00 11.10
C ASP A 214 2.45 -10.05 10.01
N PRO A 215 3.49 -9.89 9.18
CA PRO A 215 3.79 -10.82 8.09
C PRO A 215 3.95 -12.29 8.46
N GLY A 216 4.21 -12.57 9.73
CA GLY A 216 4.35 -13.96 10.22
C GLY A 216 3.04 -14.68 10.53
N LEU A 217 1.88 -14.00 10.44
CA LEU A 217 0.60 -14.63 10.77
C LEU A 217 0.08 -15.60 9.70
N TYR A 218 0.46 -15.36 8.44
CA TYR A 218 -0.06 -16.09 7.27
C TYR A 218 1.01 -16.88 6.52
N GLY A 219 2.22 -16.95 7.06
CA GLY A 219 3.28 -17.76 6.49
C GLY A 219 2.90 -19.23 6.44
N ASN A 220 3.34 -19.92 5.41
CA ASN A 220 3.15 -21.35 5.29
C ASN A 220 3.76 -22.04 6.53
N ALA A 221 2.98 -22.84 7.26
CA ALA A 221 3.42 -23.49 8.49
C ALA A 221 4.66 -24.39 8.29
N ASP A 222 4.95 -24.74 7.05
CA ASP A 222 6.13 -25.50 6.66
C ASP A 222 7.36 -24.62 6.39
N ASP A 223 7.18 -23.30 6.28
CA ASP A 223 8.26 -22.33 6.13
C ASP A 223 8.47 -21.55 7.44
N LEU A 224 9.33 -22.10 8.29
CA LEU A 224 9.67 -21.48 9.57
C LEU A 224 10.29 -20.08 9.41
N ASP A 225 10.81 -19.75 8.24
CA ASP A 225 11.32 -18.42 7.96
C ASP A 225 10.18 -17.40 7.78
N GLU A 226 8.99 -17.81 7.38
CA GLU A 226 7.81 -16.93 7.27
C GLU A 226 7.09 -16.74 8.61
N LEU A 227 7.05 -17.73 9.48
CA LEU A 227 6.31 -17.70 10.75
C LEU A 227 6.84 -16.72 11.82
N THR A 228 8.01 -16.14 11.63
CA THR A 228 8.68 -15.30 12.64
C THR A 228 8.98 -13.90 12.14
N HIS A 229 8.47 -13.51 10.98
CA HIS A 229 8.73 -12.20 10.42
C HIS A 229 7.81 -11.14 11.02
N THR A 230 8.43 -10.10 11.55
CA THR A 230 7.75 -8.85 11.90
C THR A 230 7.84 -7.88 10.71
N HIS A 231 7.06 -6.80 10.74
CA HIS A 231 7.15 -5.70 9.77
C HIS A 231 8.58 -5.19 9.54
N HIS A 232 9.48 -5.38 10.49
CA HIS A 232 10.86 -4.87 10.44
C HIS A 232 11.91 -5.96 10.21
N SER A 233 11.49 -7.17 9.84
CA SER A 233 12.40 -8.25 9.49
C SER A 233 13.12 -8.00 8.17
N GLN A 234 14.22 -8.70 7.92
CA GLN A 234 14.93 -8.62 6.64
C GLN A 234 14.03 -9.10 5.49
N ARG A 235 13.17 -10.08 5.74
CA ARG A 235 12.18 -10.58 4.77
C ARG A 235 11.23 -9.44 4.33
N ALA A 236 10.63 -8.74 5.29
CA ALA A 236 9.74 -7.62 5.00
C ALA A 236 10.46 -6.46 4.31
N VAL A 237 11.70 -6.15 4.71
CA VAL A 237 12.51 -5.12 4.02
C VAL A 237 12.76 -5.47 2.56
N ASN A 238 13.07 -6.72 2.26
CA ASN A 238 13.29 -7.19 0.89
C ASN A 238 11.99 -7.09 0.09
N HIS A 239 10.88 -7.58 0.66
CA HIS A 239 9.55 -7.47 0.06
C HIS A 239 9.20 -6.02 -0.33
N HIS A 240 9.33 -5.08 0.60
CA HIS A 240 9.03 -3.68 0.30
C HIS A 240 9.89 -3.12 -0.84
N ARG A 241 11.18 -3.51 -0.92
CA ARG A 241 12.04 -3.10 -2.04
C ARG A 241 11.56 -3.67 -3.37
N GLU A 242 11.20 -4.95 -3.41
CA GLU A 242 10.65 -5.60 -4.61
C GLU A 242 9.36 -4.90 -5.06
N VAL A 243 8.46 -4.57 -4.14
CA VAL A 243 7.24 -3.80 -4.44
C VAL A 243 7.58 -2.41 -5.00
N MET A 244 8.53 -1.69 -4.40
CA MET A 244 8.97 -0.38 -4.87
C MET A 244 9.54 -0.44 -6.29
N GLN A 245 10.38 -1.45 -6.59
CA GLN A 245 10.98 -1.67 -7.91
C GLN A 245 9.92 -2.04 -8.95
N ALA A 246 9.03 -2.97 -8.64
CA ALA A 246 7.97 -3.39 -9.54
C ALA A 246 7.00 -2.24 -9.88
N ALA A 247 6.64 -1.42 -8.89
CA ALA A 247 5.83 -0.22 -9.11
C ALA A 247 6.56 0.82 -9.96
N ALA A 248 7.86 1.06 -9.71
CA ALA A 248 8.68 1.97 -10.51
C ALA A 248 8.75 1.53 -11.97
N ALA A 249 8.98 0.24 -12.23
CA ALA A 249 9.01 -0.32 -13.58
C ALA A 249 7.69 -0.10 -14.33
N ASN A 250 6.57 -0.04 -13.61
CA ASN A 250 5.24 0.20 -14.16
C ASN A 250 4.80 1.68 -14.08
N LYS A 251 5.70 2.61 -13.70
CA LYS A 251 5.42 4.03 -13.54
C LYS A 251 4.25 4.31 -12.58
N GLN A 252 4.28 3.67 -11.41
CA GLN A 252 3.27 3.80 -10.38
C GLN A 252 3.85 4.38 -9.10
N MET A 253 3.11 5.30 -8.50
CA MET A 253 3.39 5.87 -7.18
C MET A 253 2.85 4.95 -6.10
N LEU A 254 3.54 4.90 -4.96
CA LEU A 254 3.15 4.09 -3.79
C LEU A 254 2.87 4.96 -2.58
N GLU A 255 1.85 4.58 -1.85
CA GLU A 255 1.62 4.93 -0.46
C GLU A 255 1.65 3.64 0.37
N ILE A 256 2.50 3.60 1.40
CA ILE A 256 2.75 2.37 2.16
C ILE A 256 2.25 2.56 3.59
N HIS A 257 1.24 1.79 3.98
CA HIS A 257 0.72 1.71 5.33
C HIS A 257 1.37 0.55 6.10
N GLU A 258 1.49 0.69 7.43
CA GLU A 258 2.15 -0.28 8.32
C GLU A 258 3.55 -0.71 7.82
N GLY A 259 4.22 0.18 7.13
CA GLY A 259 5.47 -0.14 6.44
C GLY A 259 6.68 -0.27 7.36
N ILE A 260 7.79 -0.68 6.77
CA ILE A 260 9.09 -0.69 7.42
C ILE A 260 9.54 0.72 7.84
N ARG A 261 10.45 0.79 8.80
CA ARG A 261 11.04 2.07 9.20
C ARG A 261 11.72 2.76 8.02
N PRO A 262 11.49 4.08 7.83
CA PRO A 262 12.13 4.82 6.76
C PRO A 262 13.64 4.92 7.00
N THR A 263 14.41 4.39 6.08
CA THR A 263 15.88 4.43 6.09
C THR A 263 16.47 5.21 4.92
N GLY A 264 15.63 6.04 4.28
CA GLY A 264 16.00 6.92 3.16
C GLY A 264 15.68 6.36 1.79
N GLU A 265 14.87 5.31 1.70
CA GLU A 265 14.49 4.63 0.46
C GLU A 265 13.84 5.56 -0.57
N ILE A 266 13.22 6.66 -0.13
CA ILE A 266 12.66 7.68 -1.02
C ILE A 266 13.70 8.33 -1.93
N ARG A 267 14.99 8.26 -1.59
CA ARG A 267 16.08 8.70 -2.47
C ARG A 267 16.36 7.68 -3.56
N THR A 268 16.29 6.40 -3.22
CA THR A 268 16.55 5.28 -4.13
C THR A 268 15.32 4.97 -4.99
N TYR A 269 14.13 5.07 -4.38
CA TYR A 269 12.82 4.81 -5.00
C TYR A 269 11.87 5.98 -4.78
N PRO A 270 12.04 7.10 -5.53
CA PRO A 270 11.23 8.30 -5.35
C PRO A 270 9.75 8.14 -5.79
N ASN A 271 9.36 6.99 -6.28
CA ASN A 271 7.97 6.62 -6.49
C ASN A 271 7.21 6.28 -5.18
N VAL A 272 7.88 6.21 -4.04
CA VAL A 272 7.21 6.17 -2.73
C VAL A 272 6.81 7.58 -2.33
N ALA A 273 5.52 7.89 -2.46
CA ALA A 273 4.99 9.22 -2.18
C ALA A 273 4.76 9.48 -0.69
N ALA A 274 4.29 8.46 0.02
CA ALA A 274 3.94 8.58 1.44
C ALA A 274 4.07 7.25 2.18
N ARG A 275 4.10 7.36 3.51
CA ARG A 275 4.03 6.22 4.44
C ARG A 275 3.18 6.59 5.64
N GLU A 276 2.32 5.68 6.07
CA GLU A 276 1.67 5.76 7.36
C GLU A 276 2.24 4.69 8.29
N VAL A 277 2.80 5.15 9.41
CA VAL A 277 3.47 4.28 10.40
C VAL A 277 3.07 4.64 11.84
N VAL A 278 1.93 5.30 11.99
CA VAL A 278 1.36 5.72 13.28
C VAL A 278 -0.13 5.44 13.31
N LYS A 279 -0.69 5.24 14.49
CA LYS A 279 -2.14 5.17 14.68
C LYS A 279 -2.76 6.53 14.33
N ALA A 280 -3.71 6.52 13.40
CA ALA A 280 -4.39 7.71 12.91
C ALA A 280 -5.74 7.92 13.62
N GLN A 281 -6.43 9.00 13.27
CA GLN A 281 -7.71 9.39 13.89
C GLN A 281 -8.83 8.35 13.72
N GLU A 282 -8.71 7.43 12.79
CA GLU A 282 -9.66 6.32 12.58
C GLU A 282 -9.83 5.44 13.84
N TYR A 283 -8.81 5.37 14.69
CA TYR A 283 -8.89 4.64 15.96
C TYR A 283 -9.94 5.20 16.93
N ASP A 284 -10.33 6.47 16.80
CA ASP A 284 -11.47 7.03 17.51
C ASP A 284 -12.78 6.32 17.11
N GLY A 285 -12.88 5.91 15.83
CA GLY A 285 -14.01 5.14 15.30
C GLY A 285 -14.06 3.68 15.79
N PHE A 286 -12.91 3.11 16.12
CA PHE A 286 -12.82 1.75 16.68
C PHE A 286 -13.00 1.69 18.20
N ASN A 287 -13.31 2.80 18.86
CA ASN A 287 -13.42 2.91 20.31
C ASN A 287 -12.12 2.56 21.08
N GLU A 288 -11.00 2.65 20.46
CA GLU A 288 -9.69 2.48 21.10
C GLU A 288 -9.21 3.81 21.67
N LEU A 289 -9.91 4.30 22.70
CA LEU A 289 -9.57 5.54 23.37
C LEU A 289 -8.17 5.49 23.98
N GLY A 290 -7.36 6.46 23.66
CA GLY A 290 -6.06 6.68 24.31
C GLY A 290 -4.86 6.07 23.58
N ALA A 291 -4.97 5.87 22.30
CA ALA A 291 -3.80 5.59 21.48
C ALA A 291 -2.94 6.83 21.27
#